data_97156ea9f6f6e09bf9e925c061723263
#
_entry.id   97156ea9f6f6e09bf9e925c061723263
#
_cell.length_a   1.000
_cell.length_b   1.000
_cell.length_c   1.000
_cell.angle_alpha   90.00
_cell.angle_beta   90.00
_cell.angle_gamma   90.00
#
_symmetry.space_group_name_H-M   'P 1'
#
loop_
_entity.id
_entity.type
_entity.pdbx_description
1 polymer ?
#
loop_
_entity_poly.entity_id
_entity_poly.type
_entity_poly.pdbx_seq_one_letter_code
_entity_poly.pdbx_strand_id
1 'polypeptide(L)'
;MKVSWKLSGLALCSGIIIGCGDSGEPAATTDAQATPAVETEATAAAAAPAVKLDSVIQGLEAEFEDLPGEFSEIKAAYDKAPTDTEAVQSYVGTLLNLGMMHAQRGNDARSEEALTRAGQVLVKAEDAGVEFPEGTLRPTVHYGYACVLGKQGDAATALKLLNKAIETGFTNMQMLKSDEDLRAVRELPEYEQQLTAWEGHFEEVRKRNEELQKEHAKEALAKGESFPFDFDLVDVHGKPLKKDEYKGRVCIVDIWATWCGPCRQEVPSFVKLQDKYGQYGFQMIGLNQENGPSEEAKAGIVKNFMANNSMNYPCALITEDVLSQVPNLQGFPTTLFIDHHGNVRLKSVGFHDYTYMATVVEELLKEQAAERSAATN
;
A
#
# COMPACT_ATOMS: atom_id res chain seq x y z
N MET A 1 -0.31 27.77 17.11
CA MET A 1 0.49 26.53 17.27
C MET A 1 0.64 25.94 15.88
N LYS A 2 1.88 25.83 15.39
CA LYS A 2 2.14 25.32 14.03
C LYS A 2 1.84 23.82 14.00
N VAL A 3 0.76 23.41 13.36
CA VAL A 3 0.49 22.01 13.06
C VAL A 3 1.16 21.72 11.72
N SER A 4 2.23 20.96 11.81
CA SER A 4 3.03 20.51 10.67
C SER A 4 2.31 19.34 10.01
N TRP A 5 1.99 19.47 8.74
CA TRP A 5 1.69 18.37 7.83
C TRP A 5 2.87 17.38 7.83
N LYS A 6 2.82 16.39 8.68
CA LYS A 6 3.64 15.21 8.52
C LYS A 6 2.82 14.21 7.72
N LEU A 7 2.86 14.34 6.40
CA LEU A 7 2.57 13.24 5.48
C LEU A 7 3.61 12.13 5.75
N SER A 8 3.38 11.37 6.82
CA SER A 8 4.14 10.16 7.08
C SER A 8 3.66 9.10 6.08
N GLY A 9 4.41 8.92 5.01
CA GLY A 9 4.38 7.69 4.22
C GLY A 9 3.43 7.61 3.05
N LEU A 10 3.38 8.61 2.16
CA LEU A 10 3.00 8.35 0.77
C LEU A 10 4.28 8.05 -0.03
N ALA A 11 4.74 6.80 0.08
CA ALA A 11 5.66 6.26 -0.90
C ALA A 11 4.90 6.13 -2.23
N LEU A 12 5.39 6.78 -3.25
CA LEU A 12 5.01 6.53 -4.64
C LEU A 12 5.35 5.08 -4.99
N CYS A 13 4.41 4.16 -4.79
CA CYS A 13 4.39 2.87 -5.43
C CYS A 13 3.29 2.93 -6.49
N SER A 14 3.69 3.01 -7.75
CA SER A 14 2.88 2.55 -8.88
C SER A 14 2.67 1.05 -8.69
N GLY A 15 1.54 0.68 -8.10
CA GLY A 15 1.22 -0.72 -7.80
C GLY A 15 0.08 -0.77 -6.80
N ILE A 16 -1.05 -1.22 -7.23
CA ILE A 16 -2.22 -1.75 -6.53
C ILE A 16 -2.13 -1.67 -5.00
N ILE A 17 -2.83 -0.70 -4.40
CA ILE A 17 -3.01 -0.62 -2.95
C ILE A 17 -4.05 -1.65 -2.56
N ILE A 18 -3.60 -2.82 -2.12
CA ILE A 18 -4.40 -3.80 -1.38
C ILE A 18 -4.16 -3.56 0.10
N GLY A 19 -5.26 -3.42 0.84
CA GLY A 19 -5.31 -2.97 2.21
C GLY A 19 -4.45 -3.74 3.20
N CYS A 20 -3.94 -3.03 4.19
CA CYS A 20 -3.40 -3.59 5.42
C CYS A 20 -4.40 -3.40 6.55
N GLY A 21 -4.76 -4.53 7.17
CA GLY A 21 -5.56 -4.59 8.38
C GLY A 21 -4.79 -4.23 9.63
N ASP A 22 -5.54 -3.72 10.50
CA ASP A 22 -5.59 -3.67 11.94
C ASP A 22 -4.41 -4.21 12.75
N SER A 23 -3.88 -3.40 13.65
CA SER A 23 -3.17 -3.86 14.85
C SER A 23 -3.23 -2.83 15.99
N GLY A 24 -3.98 -3.20 17.07
CA GLY A 24 -3.57 -3.03 18.47
C GLY A 24 -3.74 -1.66 19.12
N GLU A 25 -4.81 -1.53 19.91
CA GLU A 25 -4.93 -0.55 20.97
C GLU A 25 -3.80 -0.64 22.01
N PRO A 26 -3.48 0.45 22.70
CA PRO A 26 -3.26 0.39 24.14
C PRO A 26 -4.18 1.31 24.95
N ALA A 27 -4.46 0.81 26.12
CA ALA A 27 -5.41 1.17 27.15
C ALA A 27 -5.43 2.63 27.60
N ALA A 28 -6.65 3.00 28.06
CA ALA A 28 -7.05 4.23 28.71
C ALA A 28 -6.36 4.45 30.07
N THR A 29 -6.10 5.71 30.40
CA THR A 29 -6.19 6.22 31.76
C THR A 29 -6.94 7.55 31.80
N THR A 30 -7.91 7.56 32.66
CA THR A 30 -8.80 8.64 33.05
C THR A 30 -8.06 9.83 33.66
N ASP A 31 -8.45 11.08 33.35
CA ASP A 31 -8.92 11.99 34.41
C ASP A 31 -9.70 13.16 33.82
N ALA A 32 -10.85 13.41 34.47
CA ALA A 32 -11.77 14.47 34.17
C ALA A 32 -11.38 15.75 34.89
N GLN A 33 -11.44 16.90 34.21
CA GLN A 33 -11.76 18.18 34.89
C GLN A 33 -12.47 19.12 33.91
N ALA A 34 -13.69 19.47 34.27
CA ALA A 34 -14.56 20.46 33.64
C ALA A 34 -14.13 21.88 34.04
N THR A 35 -14.18 22.83 33.10
CA THR A 35 -14.42 24.26 33.35
C THR A 35 -14.87 24.95 32.04
N PRO A 36 -15.42 26.19 32.09
CA PRO A 36 -16.82 26.45 31.75
C PRO A 36 -17.00 27.14 30.36
N ALA A 37 -18.27 27.19 29.94
CA ALA A 37 -18.75 27.84 28.74
C ALA A 37 -18.35 29.32 28.66
N VAL A 38 -17.80 29.72 27.51
CA VAL A 38 -17.74 31.13 27.08
C VAL A 38 -18.55 31.23 25.79
N GLU A 39 -19.63 31.96 25.87
CA GLU A 39 -20.40 32.44 24.72
C GLU A 39 -19.51 33.37 23.90
N THR A 40 -19.35 33.07 22.61
CA THR A 40 -18.81 34.03 21.65
C THR A 40 -19.73 34.10 20.44
N GLU A 41 -20.17 35.34 20.21
CA GLU A 41 -20.99 35.78 19.09
C GLU A 41 -20.44 35.31 17.73
N ALA A 42 -21.36 34.79 16.92
CA ALA A 42 -21.08 34.48 15.51
C ALA A 42 -20.90 35.75 14.70
N THR A 43 -19.65 36.13 14.46
CA THR A 43 -19.33 37.09 13.41
C THR A 43 -19.23 36.35 12.07
N ALA A 44 -20.08 36.75 11.13
CA ALA A 44 -20.08 36.26 9.78
C ALA A 44 -18.67 36.46 9.15
N ALA A 45 -18.00 35.35 8.84
CA ALA A 45 -16.75 35.39 8.12
C ALA A 45 -17.00 35.85 6.68
N ALA A 46 -16.44 36.99 6.33
CA ALA A 46 -16.45 37.50 4.98
C ALA A 46 -15.75 36.53 4.05
N ALA A 47 -16.39 36.15 2.94
CA ALA A 47 -15.84 35.29 1.90
C ALA A 47 -14.48 35.84 1.44
N ALA A 48 -13.45 35.04 1.47
CA ALA A 48 -12.14 35.38 0.96
C ALA A 48 -12.23 35.75 -0.53
N PRO A 49 -11.50 36.77 -1.01
CA PRO A 49 -11.58 37.18 -2.40
C PRO A 49 -11.09 36.05 -3.32
N ALA A 50 -11.88 35.75 -4.35
CA ALA A 50 -11.51 34.79 -5.40
C ALA A 50 -10.18 35.23 -6.04
N VAL A 51 -9.13 34.48 -5.81
CA VAL A 51 -7.80 34.68 -6.40
C VAL A 51 -7.92 34.52 -7.92
N LYS A 52 -7.49 35.50 -8.70
CA LYS A 52 -7.53 35.41 -10.16
C LYS A 52 -6.56 34.33 -10.64
N LEU A 53 -7.09 33.35 -11.30
CA LEU A 53 -6.41 32.11 -11.74
C LEU A 53 -5.11 32.37 -12.54
N ASP A 54 -5.06 33.42 -13.34
CA ASP A 54 -3.90 33.74 -14.19
C ASP A 54 -2.67 34.25 -13.42
N SER A 55 -2.86 34.90 -12.26
CA SER A 55 -1.74 35.35 -11.41
C SER A 55 -1.08 34.19 -10.65
N VAL A 56 -1.84 33.13 -10.43
CA VAL A 56 -1.45 31.89 -9.76
C VAL A 56 -0.54 31.07 -10.66
N ILE A 57 -0.89 30.96 -11.95
CA ILE A 57 -0.10 30.21 -12.94
C ILE A 57 1.28 30.85 -13.14
N GLN A 58 1.36 32.20 -13.23
CA GLN A 58 2.63 32.92 -13.37
C GLN A 58 3.56 32.73 -12.16
N GLY A 59 3.00 32.58 -10.95
CA GLY A 59 3.76 32.31 -9.76
C GLY A 59 4.37 30.90 -9.73
N LEU A 60 3.63 29.89 -10.18
CA LEU A 60 4.13 28.49 -10.29
C LEU A 60 5.21 28.38 -11.39
N GLU A 61 5.04 29.04 -12.52
CA GLU A 61 6.00 29.03 -13.63
C GLU A 61 7.37 29.62 -13.24
N ALA A 62 7.40 30.61 -12.35
CA ALA A 62 8.66 31.26 -11.93
C ALA A 62 9.54 30.39 -10.99
N GLU A 63 8.98 29.43 -10.28
CA GLU A 63 9.75 28.54 -9.37
C GLU A 63 10.21 27.23 -10.04
N PHE A 64 9.77 27.00 -11.28
CA PHE A 64 10.25 25.88 -12.11
C PHE A 64 11.48 26.23 -12.95
N GLU A 65 12.25 27.25 -12.55
CA GLU A 65 13.51 27.58 -13.22
C GLU A 65 14.48 26.41 -13.31
N ASP A 66 14.35 25.38 -12.45
CA ASP A 66 15.15 24.14 -12.51
C ASP A 66 14.55 23.05 -13.42
N LEU A 67 13.27 23.18 -13.86
CA LEU A 67 12.60 22.28 -14.81
C LEU A 67 11.70 23.01 -15.84
N PRO A 68 12.12 24.14 -16.41
CA PRO A 68 11.21 25.01 -17.19
C PRO A 68 10.71 24.38 -18.49
N GLY A 69 11.48 23.50 -19.12
CA GLY A 69 11.10 22.90 -20.40
C GLY A 69 9.96 21.90 -20.29
N GLU A 70 10.08 20.94 -19.38
CA GLU A 70 9.16 19.80 -19.28
C GLU A 70 7.75 20.20 -18.79
N PHE A 71 7.65 21.07 -17.79
CA PHE A 71 6.35 21.55 -17.32
C PHE A 71 5.61 22.37 -18.38
N SER A 72 6.31 23.26 -19.06
CA SER A 72 5.73 24.09 -20.14
C SER A 72 5.24 23.21 -21.30
N GLU A 73 5.96 22.15 -21.66
CA GLU A 73 5.56 21.22 -22.71
C GLU A 73 4.30 20.43 -22.30
N ILE A 74 4.25 19.90 -21.07
CA ILE A 74 3.09 19.18 -20.52
C ILE A 74 1.86 20.11 -20.49
N LYS A 75 2.02 21.34 -20.00
CA LYS A 75 0.93 22.32 -19.98
C LYS A 75 0.47 22.67 -21.39
N ALA A 76 1.37 22.90 -22.32
CA ALA A 76 1.03 23.21 -23.71
C ALA A 76 0.30 22.03 -24.40
N ALA A 77 0.66 20.79 -24.10
CA ALA A 77 -0.05 19.60 -24.57
C ALA A 77 -1.48 19.57 -24.04
N TYR A 78 -1.69 19.82 -22.74
CA TYR A 78 -3.01 19.93 -22.14
C TYR A 78 -3.83 21.08 -22.73
N ASP A 79 -3.26 22.28 -22.88
CA ASP A 79 -3.96 23.44 -23.43
C ASP A 79 -4.41 23.20 -24.88
N LYS A 80 -3.65 22.42 -25.64
CA LYS A 80 -3.98 22.02 -27.01
C LYS A 80 -5.09 20.95 -27.07
N ALA A 81 -5.14 20.04 -26.11
CA ALA A 81 -6.06 18.91 -26.10
C ALA A 81 -6.60 18.65 -24.69
N PRO A 82 -7.46 19.53 -24.14
CA PRO A 82 -7.91 19.46 -22.73
C PRO A 82 -8.91 18.34 -22.44
N THR A 83 -9.28 17.55 -23.45
CA THR A 83 -10.10 16.33 -23.33
C THR A 83 -9.34 15.07 -23.72
N ASP A 84 -8.06 15.17 -24.04
CA ASP A 84 -7.21 14.00 -24.25
C ASP A 84 -6.77 13.42 -22.91
N THR A 85 -7.03 12.13 -22.73
CA THR A 85 -6.79 11.43 -21.45
C THR A 85 -5.34 11.50 -21.01
N GLU A 86 -4.37 11.30 -21.94
CA GLU A 86 -2.95 11.29 -21.62
C GLU A 86 -2.46 12.70 -21.26
N ALA A 87 -2.86 13.73 -22.01
CA ALA A 87 -2.52 15.11 -21.72
C ALA A 87 -3.07 15.57 -20.37
N VAL A 88 -4.33 15.22 -20.04
CA VAL A 88 -4.94 15.53 -18.74
C VAL A 88 -4.20 14.81 -17.62
N GLN A 89 -3.93 13.49 -17.75
CA GLN A 89 -3.22 12.72 -16.72
C GLN A 89 -1.82 13.25 -16.46
N SER A 90 -1.07 13.57 -17.49
CA SER A 90 0.29 14.10 -17.37
C SER A 90 0.29 15.45 -16.66
N TYR A 91 -0.62 16.36 -17.02
CA TYR A 91 -0.71 17.66 -16.40
C TYR A 91 -1.21 17.59 -14.95
N VAL A 92 -2.26 16.85 -14.69
CA VAL A 92 -2.81 16.64 -13.33
C VAL A 92 -1.78 15.93 -12.44
N GLY A 93 -1.07 14.92 -12.96
CA GLY A 93 -0.01 14.20 -12.23
C GLY A 93 1.14 15.12 -11.84
N THR A 94 1.56 16.00 -12.74
CA THR A 94 2.60 16.98 -12.46
C THR A 94 2.16 17.96 -11.38
N LEU A 95 0.95 18.49 -11.46
CA LEU A 95 0.39 19.38 -10.43
C LEU A 95 0.25 18.70 -9.07
N LEU A 96 -0.17 17.42 -9.04
CA LEU A 96 -0.25 16.63 -7.81
C LEU A 96 1.13 16.47 -7.16
N ASN A 97 2.13 16.08 -7.95
CA ASN A 97 3.52 15.92 -7.46
C ASN A 97 4.07 17.23 -6.89
N LEU A 98 3.76 18.35 -7.54
CA LEU A 98 4.11 19.68 -7.06
C LEU A 98 3.46 20.01 -5.72
N GLY A 99 2.17 19.79 -5.61
CA GLY A 99 1.43 20.00 -4.36
C GLY A 99 2.06 19.21 -3.22
N MET A 100 2.36 17.92 -3.45
CA MET A 100 3.00 17.06 -2.44
C MET A 100 4.41 17.53 -2.08
N MET A 101 5.21 17.93 -3.06
CA MET A 101 6.56 18.45 -2.83
C MET A 101 6.54 19.74 -1.99
N HIS A 102 5.63 20.65 -2.29
CA HIS A 102 5.48 21.90 -1.52
C HIS A 102 4.99 21.63 -0.10
N ALA A 103 4.07 20.70 0.10
CA ALA A 103 3.63 20.25 1.43
C ALA A 103 4.80 19.71 2.26
N GLN A 104 5.66 18.87 1.69
CA GLN A 104 6.85 18.33 2.36
C GLN A 104 7.85 19.41 2.77
N ARG A 105 7.92 20.51 2.02
CA ARG A 105 8.78 21.66 2.28
C ARG A 105 8.15 22.68 3.24
N GLY A 106 6.91 22.47 3.68
CA GLY A 106 6.15 23.39 4.54
C GLY A 106 5.64 24.64 3.80
N ASN A 107 5.54 24.59 2.48
CA ASN A 107 4.99 25.67 1.65
C ASN A 107 3.50 25.44 1.40
N ASP A 108 2.69 25.56 2.46
CA ASP A 108 1.27 25.20 2.44
C ASP A 108 0.48 25.93 1.35
N ALA A 109 0.69 27.24 1.18
CA ALA A 109 -0.01 28.02 0.17
C ALA A 109 0.22 27.51 -1.26
N ARG A 110 1.47 27.13 -1.58
CA ARG A 110 1.82 26.58 -2.90
C ARG A 110 1.29 25.17 -3.10
N SER A 111 1.27 24.39 -2.03
CA SER A 111 0.66 23.07 -2.03
C SER A 111 -0.84 23.15 -2.34
N GLU A 112 -1.57 24.01 -1.61
CA GLU A 112 -3.00 24.24 -1.81
C GLU A 112 -3.32 24.73 -3.23
N GLU A 113 -2.51 25.62 -3.76
CA GLU A 113 -2.64 26.15 -5.13
C GLU A 113 -2.52 25.03 -6.18
N ALA A 114 -1.45 24.21 -6.08
CA ALA A 114 -1.21 23.11 -7.01
C ALA A 114 -2.31 22.03 -6.92
N LEU A 115 -2.73 21.66 -5.72
CA LEU A 115 -3.80 20.68 -5.52
C LEU A 115 -5.16 21.20 -5.99
N THR A 116 -5.47 22.48 -5.77
CA THR A 116 -6.67 23.11 -6.31
C THR A 116 -6.69 23.03 -7.83
N ARG A 117 -5.58 23.38 -8.48
CA ARG A 117 -5.48 23.34 -9.94
C ARG A 117 -5.62 21.91 -10.47
N ALA A 118 -4.93 20.95 -9.84
CA ALA A 118 -5.05 19.52 -10.20
C ALA A 118 -6.52 19.06 -10.14
N GLY A 119 -7.20 19.37 -9.04
CA GLY A 119 -8.60 19.02 -8.84
C GLY A 119 -9.54 19.66 -9.84
N GLN A 120 -9.39 20.95 -10.11
CA GLN A 120 -10.21 21.68 -11.09
C GLN A 120 -10.05 21.13 -12.51
N VAL A 121 -8.82 20.84 -12.92
CA VAL A 121 -8.53 20.24 -14.24
C VAL A 121 -9.16 18.85 -14.35
N LEU A 122 -9.01 18.01 -13.32
CA LEU A 122 -9.58 16.67 -13.31
C LEU A 122 -11.11 16.70 -13.36
N VAL A 123 -11.76 17.48 -12.49
CA VAL A 123 -13.23 17.60 -12.45
C VAL A 123 -13.76 18.11 -13.78
N LYS A 124 -13.12 19.12 -14.38
CA LYS A 124 -13.52 19.64 -15.70
C LYS A 124 -13.41 18.61 -16.80
N ALA A 125 -12.37 17.77 -16.79
CA ALA A 125 -12.21 16.69 -17.77
C ALA A 125 -13.26 15.60 -17.59
N GLU A 126 -13.55 15.19 -16.34
CA GLU A 126 -14.61 14.24 -16.01
C GLU A 126 -16.00 14.76 -16.44
N ASP A 127 -16.30 16.03 -16.17
CA ASP A 127 -17.55 16.67 -16.58
C ASP A 127 -17.66 16.78 -18.12
N ALA A 128 -16.54 16.83 -18.83
CA ALA A 128 -16.48 16.76 -20.30
C ALA A 128 -16.56 15.32 -20.84
N GLY A 129 -16.69 14.31 -19.99
CA GLY A 129 -16.84 12.91 -20.38
C GLY A 129 -15.50 12.22 -20.72
N VAL A 130 -14.36 12.74 -20.24
CA VAL A 130 -13.08 12.06 -20.40
C VAL A 130 -13.07 10.82 -19.51
N GLU A 131 -12.83 9.65 -20.13
CA GLU A 131 -12.68 8.40 -19.41
C GLU A 131 -11.23 8.18 -18.99
N PHE A 132 -11.06 7.73 -17.74
CA PHE A 132 -9.75 7.44 -17.17
C PHE A 132 -9.65 5.94 -16.82
N PRO A 133 -8.54 5.27 -17.14
CA PRO A 133 -8.32 3.89 -16.72
C PRO A 133 -8.39 3.72 -15.21
N GLU A 134 -8.71 2.51 -14.75
CA GLU A 134 -8.59 2.15 -13.33
C GLU A 134 -7.14 2.28 -12.83
N GLY A 135 -6.97 2.54 -11.54
CA GLY A 135 -5.64 2.68 -10.93
C GLY A 135 -4.91 3.99 -11.26
N THR A 136 -5.63 5.00 -11.77
CA THR A 136 -5.07 6.35 -12.02
C THR A 136 -4.93 7.16 -10.74
N LEU A 137 -4.38 8.38 -10.87
CA LEU A 137 -4.20 9.35 -9.78
C LEU A 137 -5.51 10.01 -9.27
N ARG A 138 -6.66 9.70 -9.91
CA ARG A 138 -7.97 10.30 -9.59
C ARG A 138 -8.33 10.29 -8.10
N PRO A 139 -8.23 9.14 -7.38
CA PRO A 139 -8.58 9.09 -5.96
C PRO A 139 -7.78 10.08 -5.12
N THR A 140 -6.48 10.16 -5.40
CA THR A 140 -5.56 11.04 -4.66
C THR A 140 -5.82 12.50 -4.96
N VAL A 141 -6.12 12.85 -6.20
CA VAL A 141 -6.43 14.23 -6.61
C VAL A 141 -7.75 14.69 -6.02
N HIS A 142 -8.81 13.88 -6.09
CA HIS A 142 -10.09 14.21 -5.48
C HIS A 142 -9.97 14.39 -3.97
N TYR A 143 -9.25 13.47 -3.30
CA TYR A 143 -8.99 13.59 -1.86
C TYR A 143 -8.21 14.85 -1.52
N GLY A 144 -7.10 15.11 -2.20
CA GLY A 144 -6.28 16.31 -1.95
C GLY A 144 -7.04 17.62 -2.19
N TYR A 145 -7.86 17.67 -3.24
CA TYR A 145 -8.70 18.83 -3.50
C TYR A 145 -9.83 18.97 -2.48
N ALA A 146 -10.41 17.87 -2.00
CA ALA A 146 -11.39 17.90 -0.92
C ALA A 146 -10.78 18.46 0.39
N CYS A 147 -9.54 18.09 0.72
CA CYS A 147 -8.83 18.67 1.88
C CYS A 147 -8.65 20.18 1.76
N VAL A 148 -8.23 20.68 0.59
CA VAL A 148 -8.11 22.13 0.36
C VAL A 148 -9.44 22.84 0.56
N LEU A 149 -10.53 22.33 -0.02
CA LEU A 149 -11.86 22.95 0.10
C LEU A 149 -12.41 22.85 1.54
N GLY A 150 -12.19 21.71 2.22
CA GLY A 150 -12.56 21.55 3.63
C GLY A 150 -11.88 22.58 4.53
N LYS A 151 -10.60 22.82 4.32
CA LYS A 151 -9.81 23.82 5.03
C LYS A 151 -10.28 25.26 4.72
N GLN A 152 -10.74 25.50 3.50
CA GLN A 152 -11.31 26.79 3.07
C GLN A 152 -12.77 27.00 3.53
N GLY A 153 -13.40 25.97 4.13
CA GLY A 153 -14.77 26.02 4.64
C GLY A 153 -15.85 25.64 3.63
N ASP A 154 -15.50 25.24 2.40
CA ASP A 154 -16.45 24.65 1.43
C ASP A 154 -16.63 23.16 1.68
N ALA A 155 -17.18 22.84 2.85
CA ALA A 155 -17.38 21.48 3.31
C ALA A 155 -18.32 20.66 2.42
N ALA A 156 -19.34 21.30 1.83
CA ALA A 156 -20.31 20.62 0.97
C ALA A 156 -19.69 20.15 -0.36
N THR A 157 -18.85 20.97 -0.98
CA THR A 157 -18.12 20.56 -2.19
C THR A 157 -17.04 19.54 -1.85
N ALA A 158 -16.34 19.71 -0.74
CA ALA A 158 -15.35 18.75 -0.25
C ALA A 158 -15.97 17.35 -0.04
N LEU A 159 -17.17 17.25 0.57
CA LEU A 159 -17.87 15.98 0.74
C LEU A 159 -18.20 15.28 -0.60
N LYS A 160 -18.61 16.05 -1.61
CA LYS A 160 -18.84 15.49 -2.95
C LYS A 160 -17.56 14.94 -3.58
N LEU A 161 -16.45 15.64 -3.40
CA LEU A 161 -15.14 15.17 -3.90
C LEU A 161 -14.64 13.95 -3.15
N LEU A 162 -14.91 13.82 -1.83
CA LEU A 162 -14.61 12.60 -1.09
C LEU A 162 -15.40 11.41 -1.62
N ASN A 163 -16.67 11.59 -1.99
CA ASN A 163 -17.45 10.54 -2.66
C ASN A 163 -16.79 10.13 -3.99
N LYS A 164 -16.39 11.09 -4.82
CA LYS A 164 -15.66 10.79 -6.07
C LYS A 164 -14.33 10.10 -5.81
N ALA A 165 -13.58 10.50 -4.77
CA ALA A 165 -12.34 9.84 -4.39
C ALA A 165 -12.56 8.36 -4.08
N ILE A 166 -13.60 8.04 -3.30
CA ILE A 166 -13.94 6.67 -2.91
C ILE A 166 -14.43 5.86 -4.11
N GLU A 167 -15.32 6.41 -4.93
CA GLU A 167 -15.81 5.80 -6.18
C GLU A 167 -14.67 5.46 -7.15
N THR A 168 -13.60 6.25 -7.13
CA THR A 168 -12.43 6.07 -8.01
C THR A 168 -11.29 5.26 -7.39
N GLY A 169 -11.46 4.76 -6.14
CA GLY A 169 -10.55 3.81 -5.51
C GLY A 169 -9.78 4.32 -4.30
N PHE A 170 -10.17 5.43 -3.66
CA PHE A 170 -9.60 5.82 -2.37
C PHE A 170 -10.06 4.87 -1.27
N THR A 171 -9.13 4.32 -0.47
CA THR A 171 -9.44 3.28 0.52
C THR A 171 -9.00 3.58 1.95
N ASN A 172 -8.37 4.74 2.19
CA ASN A 172 -7.85 5.06 3.52
C ASN A 172 -8.92 5.68 4.43
N MET A 173 -9.71 4.82 5.09
CA MET A 173 -10.76 5.22 6.04
C MET A 173 -10.21 6.05 7.20
N GLN A 174 -9.01 5.77 7.68
CA GLN A 174 -8.42 6.51 8.79
C GLN A 174 -8.20 7.98 8.44
N MET A 175 -7.75 8.28 7.23
CA MET A 175 -7.61 9.66 6.76
C MET A 175 -8.96 10.38 6.73
N LEU A 176 -10.02 9.74 6.25
CA LEU A 176 -11.37 10.34 6.25
C LEU A 176 -11.83 10.71 7.66
N LYS A 177 -11.50 9.90 8.66
CA LYS A 177 -11.92 10.10 10.06
C LYS A 177 -11.07 11.10 10.83
N SER A 178 -9.78 11.25 10.52
CA SER A 178 -8.83 11.97 11.37
C SER A 178 -8.07 13.11 10.72
N ASP A 179 -8.19 13.31 9.40
CA ASP A 179 -7.51 14.42 8.74
C ASP A 179 -8.08 15.77 9.19
N GLU A 180 -7.23 16.63 9.75
CA GLU A 180 -7.63 17.95 10.29
C GLU A 180 -8.22 18.87 9.23
N ASP A 181 -7.79 18.76 7.98
CA ASP A 181 -8.30 19.59 6.88
C ASP A 181 -9.77 19.26 6.54
N LEU A 182 -10.23 18.07 6.93
CA LEU A 182 -11.61 17.61 6.76
C LEU A 182 -12.51 17.89 7.97
N ARG A 183 -12.04 18.65 8.98
CA ARG A 183 -12.83 18.93 10.18
C ARG A 183 -14.18 19.54 9.85
N ALA A 184 -14.24 20.55 8.98
CA ALA A 184 -15.49 21.19 8.57
C ALA A 184 -16.45 20.22 7.85
N VAL A 185 -15.91 19.22 7.13
CA VAL A 185 -16.72 18.15 6.50
C VAL A 185 -17.33 17.25 7.54
N ARG A 186 -16.58 16.89 8.60
CA ARG A 186 -17.09 16.06 9.70
C ARG A 186 -18.18 16.75 10.53
N GLU A 187 -18.29 18.06 10.49
CA GLU A 187 -19.34 18.83 11.15
C GLU A 187 -20.66 18.90 10.35
N LEU A 188 -20.67 18.40 9.09
CA LEU A 188 -21.89 18.38 8.28
C LEU A 188 -22.92 17.39 8.86
N PRO A 189 -24.21 17.73 8.88
CA PRO A 189 -25.27 16.83 9.38
C PRO A 189 -25.33 15.47 8.68
N GLU A 190 -25.00 15.42 7.40
CA GLU A 190 -25.01 14.23 6.56
C GLU A 190 -23.74 13.37 6.68
N TYR A 191 -22.70 13.85 7.38
CA TYR A 191 -21.41 13.18 7.41
C TYR A 191 -21.48 11.76 8.01
N GLU A 192 -22.18 11.58 9.13
CA GLU A 192 -22.30 10.26 9.80
C GLU A 192 -23.01 9.22 8.91
N GLN A 193 -24.03 9.65 8.17
CA GLN A 193 -24.69 8.78 7.19
C GLN A 193 -23.75 8.40 6.07
N GLN A 194 -22.99 9.38 5.58
CA GLN A 194 -22.04 9.17 4.50
C GLN A 194 -20.86 8.27 4.95
N LEU A 195 -20.36 8.46 6.16
CA LEU A 195 -19.32 7.63 6.75
C LEU A 195 -19.75 6.17 6.82
N THR A 196 -20.98 5.90 7.27
CA THR A 196 -21.55 4.55 7.31
C THR A 196 -21.62 3.92 5.91
N ALA A 197 -22.01 4.70 4.90
CA ALA A 197 -22.06 4.23 3.52
C ALA A 197 -20.65 3.89 2.98
N TRP A 198 -19.66 4.71 3.30
CA TRP A 198 -18.25 4.45 2.92
C TRP A 198 -17.68 3.21 3.60
N GLU A 199 -17.97 3.03 4.91
CA GLU A 199 -17.56 1.81 5.63
C GLU A 199 -18.15 0.55 4.98
N GLY A 200 -19.42 0.58 4.61
CA GLY A 200 -20.08 -0.50 3.87
C GLY A 200 -19.41 -0.78 2.52
N HIS A 201 -19.14 0.27 1.74
CA HIS A 201 -18.47 0.15 0.45
C HIS A 201 -17.07 -0.46 0.58
N PHE A 202 -16.26 0.02 1.55
CA PHE A 202 -14.90 -0.52 1.76
C PHE A 202 -14.93 -1.99 2.19
N GLU A 203 -15.90 -2.38 3.00
CA GLU A 203 -16.07 -3.78 3.39
C GLU A 203 -16.44 -4.66 2.18
N GLU A 204 -17.30 -4.19 1.29
CA GLU A 204 -17.64 -4.90 0.06
C GLU A 204 -16.45 -5.02 -0.90
N VAL A 205 -15.69 -3.92 -1.08
CA VAL A 205 -14.47 -3.92 -1.91
C VAL A 205 -13.44 -4.88 -1.31
N ARG A 206 -13.23 -4.84 0.02
CA ARG A 206 -12.32 -5.74 0.72
C ARG A 206 -12.70 -7.21 0.50
N LYS A 207 -13.97 -7.57 0.69
CA LYS A 207 -14.46 -8.95 0.46
C LYS A 207 -14.26 -9.39 -0.98
N ARG A 208 -14.57 -8.52 -1.94
CA ARG A 208 -14.37 -8.83 -3.36
C ARG A 208 -12.90 -9.09 -3.67
N ASN A 209 -12.01 -8.23 -3.17
CA ASN A 209 -10.57 -8.39 -3.37
C ASN A 209 -10.05 -9.69 -2.72
N GLU A 210 -10.53 -10.02 -1.51
CA GLU A 210 -10.19 -11.30 -0.86
C GLU A 210 -10.62 -12.51 -1.71
N GLU A 211 -11.82 -12.49 -2.30
CA GLU A 211 -12.27 -13.59 -3.16
C GLU A 211 -11.45 -13.67 -4.46
N LEU A 212 -11.16 -12.54 -5.10
CA LEU A 212 -10.29 -12.51 -6.28
C LEU A 212 -8.89 -13.04 -5.98
N GLN A 213 -8.31 -12.67 -4.83
CA GLN A 213 -7.01 -13.18 -4.40
C GLN A 213 -7.05 -14.71 -4.18
N LYS A 214 -8.12 -15.23 -3.58
CA LYS A 214 -8.30 -16.68 -3.38
C LYS A 214 -8.44 -17.43 -4.72
N GLU A 215 -9.22 -16.89 -5.66
CA GLU A 215 -9.37 -17.46 -7.00
C GLU A 215 -8.02 -17.46 -7.73
N HIS A 216 -7.31 -16.34 -7.73
CA HIS A 216 -6.00 -16.22 -8.36
C HIS A 216 -4.98 -17.19 -7.75
N ALA A 217 -4.96 -17.34 -6.42
CA ALA A 217 -4.08 -18.27 -5.74
C ALA A 217 -4.34 -19.74 -6.14
N LYS A 218 -5.62 -20.13 -6.23
CA LYS A 218 -6.01 -21.49 -6.67
C LYS A 218 -5.66 -21.75 -8.14
N GLU A 219 -5.92 -20.78 -9.01
CA GLU A 219 -5.55 -20.90 -10.42
C GLU A 219 -4.02 -20.97 -10.60
N ALA A 220 -3.27 -20.14 -9.87
CA ALA A 220 -1.81 -20.16 -9.91
C ALA A 220 -1.26 -21.53 -9.44
N LEU A 221 -1.80 -22.08 -8.35
CA LEU A 221 -1.42 -23.40 -7.84
C LEU A 221 -1.75 -24.51 -8.84
N ALA A 222 -2.91 -24.45 -9.50
CA ALA A 222 -3.31 -25.43 -10.51
C ALA A 222 -2.45 -25.40 -11.77
N LYS A 223 -1.89 -24.24 -12.11
CA LYS A 223 -1.01 -24.01 -13.27
C LYS A 223 0.48 -24.07 -12.93
N GLY A 224 0.81 -24.21 -11.64
CA GLY A 224 2.20 -24.17 -11.14
C GLY A 224 3.09 -25.21 -11.78
N GLU A 225 4.32 -24.83 -12.07
CA GLU A 225 5.34 -25.73 -12.62
C GLU A 225 6.20 -26.28 -11.50
N SER A 226 6.36 -27.61 -11.48
CA SER A 226 7.24 -28.31 -10.54
C SER A 226 8.65 -28.37 -11.11
N PHE A 227 9.62 -28.12 -10.24
CA PHE A 227 11.04 -28.28 -10.55
C PHE A 227 11.81 -28.80 -9.33
N PRO A 228 12.96 -29.45 -9.54
CA PRO A 228 13.83 -29.88 -8.44
C PRO A 228 14.37 -28.67 -7.69
N PHE A 229 14.23 -28.70 -6.36
CA PHE A 229 14.76 -27.68 -5.48
C PHE A 229 15.19 -28.32 -4.17
N ASP A 230 16.42 -28.07 -3.76
CA ASP A 230 16.98 -28.63 -2.54
C ASP A 230 17.95 -27.66 -1.86
N PHE A 231 18.09 -27.76 -0.54
CA PHE A 231 19.04 -27.00 0.23
C PHE A 231 19.54 -27.76 1.45
N ASP A 232 20.83 -27.62 1.73
CA ASP A 232 21.52 -28.05 2.95
C ASP A 232 22.39 -26.89 3.40
N LEU A 233 21.85 -26.07 4.29
CA LEU A 233 22.41 -24.79 4.72
C LEU A 233 22.56 -24.77 6.24
N VAL A 234 23.14 -23.68 6.75
CA VAL A 234 23.15 -23.35 8.17
C VAL A 234 22.39 -22.04 8.33
N ASP A 235 21.43 -22.02 9.26
CA ASP A 235 20.68 -20.80 9.53
C ASP A 235 21.57 -19.70 10.15
N VAL A 236 21.10 -18.49 10.17
CA VAL A 236 21.87 -17.36 10.72
C VAL A 236 22.20 -17.51 12.20
N HIS A 237 21.59 -18.43 12.94
CA HIS A 237 21.86 -18.77 14.33
C HIS A 237 22.82 -19.95 14.50
N GLY A 238 23.32 -20.53 13.41
CA GLY A 238 24.25 -21.66 13.42
C GLY A 238 23.62 -23.04 13.51
N LYS A 239 22.30 -23.17 13.29
CA LYS A 239 21.60 -24.44 13.28
C LYS A 239 21.52 -25.01 11.85
N PRO A 240 21.61 -26.33 11.66
CA PRO A 240 21.32 -26.94 10.37
C PRO A 240 19.94 -26.53 9.85
N LEU A 241 19.85 -26.28 8.56
CA LEU A 241 18.62 -25.96 7.86
C LEU A 241 18.60 -26.76 6.55
N LYS A 242 18.00 -27.95 6.59
CA LYS A 242 17.97 -28.89 5.48
C LYS A 242 16.55 -29.14 5.03
N LYS A 243 16.31 -29.19 3.73
CA LYS A 243 14.99 -29.44 3.17
C LYS A 243 14.40 -30.76 3.69
N ASP A 244 15.24 -31.81 3.82
CA ASP A 244 14.81 -33.15 4.28
C ASP A 244 14.20 -33.16 5.69
N GLU A 245 14.56 -32.21 6.56
CA GLU A 245 13.99 -32.07 7.89
C GLU A 245 12.52 -31.61 7.88
N TYR A 246 12.06 -31.09 6.74
CA TYR A 246 10.68 -30.62 6.54
C TYR A 246 9.82 -31.58 5.73
N LYS A 247 10.31 -32.81 5.40
CA LYS A 247 9.49 -33.83 4.77
C LYS A 247 8.24 -34.12 5.61
N GLY A 248 7.12 -34.24 4.94
CA GLY A 248 5.82 -34.36 5.60
C GLY A 248 5.20 -33.06 6.05
N ARG A 249 5.79 -31.91 5.73
CA ARG A 249 5.23 -30.58 5.96
C ARG A 249 4.99 -29.85 4.64
N VAL A 250 3.99 -29.00 4.62
CA VAL A 250 3.84 -27.96 3.60
C VAL A 250 4.78 -26.82 3.94
N CYS A 251 5.56 -26.34 2.97
CA CYS A 251 6.52 -25.27 3.23
C CYS A 251 6.32 -24.07 2.28
N ILE A 252 6.58 -22.89 2.79
CA ILE A 252 6.96 -21.73 1.97
C ILE A 252 8.47 -21.53 2.14
N VAL A 253 9.16 -21.38 1.01
CA VAL A 253 10.55 -20.90 0.95
C VAL A 253 10.55 -19.56 0.24
N ASP A 254 10.86 -18.49 0.98
CA ASP A 254 10.95 -17.15 0.45
C ASP A 254 12.41 -16.78 0.17
N ILE A 255 12.69 -16.36 -1.05
CA ILE A 255 13.99 -15.86 -1.48
C ILE A 255 13.91 -14.33 -1.46
N TRP A 256 14.60 -13.72 -0.51
CA TRP A 256 14.41 -12.33 -0.13
C TRP A 256 15.70 -11.60 0.24
N ALA A 257 15.60 -10.28 0.51
CA ALA A 257 16.70 -9.47 1.02
C ALA A 257 16.21 -8.37 1.97
N THR A 258 17.05 -7.94 2.90
CA THR A 258 16.68 -6.87 3.85
C THR A 258 16.54 -5.50 3.17
N TRP A 259 17.24 -5.27 2.09
CA TRP A 259 17.16 -4.05 1.25
C TRP A 259 16.00 -4.07 0.24
N CYS A 260 15.31 -5.19 0.08
CA CYS A 260 14.16 -5.33 -0.83
C CYS A 260 12.89 -4.77 -0.17
N GLY A 261 12.37 -3.67 -0.67
CA GLY A 261 11.16 -3.02 -0.13
C GLY A 261 9.93 -3.93 -0.11
N PRO A 262 9.52 -4.55 -1.25
CA PRO A 262 8.40 -5.49 -1.30
C PRO A 262 8.58 -6.70 -0.37
N CYS A 263 9.80 -7.26 -0.25
CA CYS A 263 10.06 -8.38 0.65
C CYS A 263 9.75 -8.02 2.11
N ARG A 264 10.15 -6.82 2.53
CA ARG A 264 9.89 -6.32 3.89
C ARG A 264 8.40 -6.20 4.19
N GLN A 265 7.58 -5.91 3.20
CA GLN A 265 6.13 -5.80 3.33
C GLN A 265 5.45 -7.17 3.53
N GLU A 266 6.05 -8.26 3.05
CA GLU A 266 5.51 -9.61 3.22
C GLU A 266 5.82 -10.24 4.59
N VAL A 267 6.88 -9.80 5.27
CA VAL A 267 7.33 -10.38 6.55
C VAL A 267 6.22 -10.52 7.59
N PRO A 268 5.36 -9.51 7.85
CA PRO A 268 4.26 -9.68 8.80
C PRO A 268 3.28 -10.80 8.40
N SER A 269 3.04 -10.98 7.09
CA SER A 269 2.19 -12.05 6.57
C SER A 269 2.82 -13.42 6.81
N PHE A 270 4.14 -13.57 6.60
CA PHE A 270 4.86 -14.80 6.86
C PHE A 270 4.88 -15.17 8.35
N VAL A 271 5.08 -14.19 9.24
CA VAL A 271 4.98 -14.40 10.70
C VAL A 271 3.59 -14.92 11.07
N LYS A 272 2.54 -14.28 10.56
CA LYS A 272 1.15 -14.69 10.78
C LYS A 272 0.84 -16.08 10.22
N LEU A 273 1.38 -16.44 9.05
CA LEU A 273 1.24 -17.79 8.48
C LEU A 273 1.90 -18.86 9.37
N GLN A 274 3.13 -18.61 9.84
CA GLN A 274 3.84 -19.51 10.73
C GLN A 274 3.08 -19.72 12.04
N ASP A 275 2.58 -18.65 12.66
CA ASP A 275 1.79 -18.74 13.89
C ASP A 275 0.49 -19.53 13.69
N LYS A 276 -0.23 -19.26 12.62
CA LYS A 276 -1.53 -19.88 12.37
C LYS A 276 -1.42 -21.33 11.95
N TYR A 277 -0.51 -21.67 11.04
CA TYR A 277 -0.47 -22.97 10.38
C TYR A 277 0.66 -23.89 10.86
N GLY A 278 1.66 -23.38 11.61
CA GLY A 278 2.81 -24.17 12.05
C GLY A 278 2.45 -25.45 12.82
N GLN A 279 1.42 -25.39 13.66
CA GLN A 279 0.90 -26.55 14.40
C GLN A 279 0.18 -27.58 13.52
N TYR A 280 -0.23 -27.21 12.31
CA TYR A 280 -0.95 -28.08 11.37
C TYR A 280 -0.04 -28.72 10.30
N GLY A 281 1.28 -28.61 10.47
CA GLY A 281 2.24 -29.21 9.54
C GLY A 281 2.73 -28.25 8.45
N PHE A 282 2.69 -26.95 8.70
CA PHE A 282 3.28 -25.92 7.87
C PHE A 282 4.65 -25.46 8.41
N GLN A 283 5.52 -24.98 7.52
CA GLN A 283 6.78 -24.33 7.88
C GLN A 283 7.11 -23.20 6.91
N MET A 284 7.37 -22.04 7.46
CA MET A 284 7.95 -20.89 6.75
C MET A 284 9.48 -20.95 6.84
N ILE A 285 10.20 -20.69 5.74
CA ILE A 285 11.66 -20.65 5.64
C ILE A 285 12.07 -19.44 4.83
N GLY A 286 13.02 -18.65 5.34
CA GLY A 286 13.62 -17.55 4.60
C GLY A 286 15.01 -17.91 4.07
N LEU A 287 15.24 -17.71 2.77
CA LEU A 287 16.56 -17.80 2.16
C LEU A 287 16.97 -16.41 1.71
N ASN A 288 17.93 -15.84 2.38
CA ASN A 288 18.28 -14.43 2.26
C ASN A 288 19.49 -14.20 1.34
N GLN A 289 19.33 -13.29 0.36
CA GLN A 289 20.39 -12.78 -0.51
C GLN A 289 20.88 -11.42 -0.01
N GLU A 290 21.83 -11.43 0.94
CA GLU A 290 22.28 -10.20 1.55
C GLU A 290 23.59 -9.67 0.93
N ASN A 291 23.76 -8.36 1.03
CA ASN A 291 24.98 -7.67 0.68
C ASN A 291 25.84 -7.42 1.92
N GLY A 292 27.15 -7.67 1.84
CA GLY A 292 28.04 -7.42 2.96
C GLY A 292 29.48 -7.87 2.68
N PRO A 293 30.43 -7.42 3.52
CA PRO A 293 31.86 -7.69 3.31
C PRO A 293 32.27 -9.14 3.68
N SER A 294 31.47 -9.83 4.50
CA SER A 294 31.69 -11.24 4.88
C SER A 294 30.37 -11.93 5.20
N GLU A 295 30.37 -13.26 5.23
CA GLU A 295 29.19 -14.06 5.60
C GLU A 295 28.73 -13.76 7.04
N GLU A 296 29.64 -13.51 7.98
CA GLU A 296 29.31 -13.15 9.37
C GLU A 296 28.60 -11.78 9.40
N ALA A 297 29.08 -10.82 8.60
CA ALA A 297 28.44 -9.49 8.51
C ALA A 297 27.04 -9.59 7.92
N LYS A 298 26.86 -10.35 6.84
CA LYS A 298 25.55 -10.62 6.23
C LYS A 298 24.59 -11.30 7.22
N ALA A 299 25.04 -12.36 7.88
CA ALA A 299 24.27 -13.05 8.91
C ALA A 299 23.89 -12.11 10.07
N GLY A 300 24.78 -11.20 10.47
CA GLY A 300 24.49 -10.17 11.47
C GLY A 300 23.37 -9.22 11.05
N ILE A 301 23.38 -8.76 9.80
CA ILE A 301 22.32 -7.91 9.23
C ILE A 301 20.97 -8.62 9.30
N VAL A 302 20.92 -9.88 8.84
CA VAL A 302 19.69 -10.68 8.81
C VAL A 302 19.18 -10.95 10.23
N LYS A 303 20.05 -11.30 11.20
CA LYS A 303 19.66 -11.50 12.61
C LYS A 303 19.01 -10.25 13.21
N ASN A 304 19.62 -9.09 12.99
CA ASN A 304 19.09 -7.82 13.50
C ASN A 304 17.72 -7.52 12.86
N PHE A 305 17.59 -7.76 11.56
CA PHE A 305 16.31 -7.59 10.86
C PHE A 305 15.23 -8.52 11.41
N MET A 306 15.55 -9.82 11.59
CA MET A 306 14.64 -10.81 12.17
C MET A 306 14.14 -10.39 13.56
N ALA A 307 15.05 -9.95 14.43
CA ALA A 307 14.71 -9.48 15.78
C ALA A 307 13.77 -8.27 15.75
N ASN A 308 14.09 -7.28 14.92
CA ASN A 308 13.31 -6.04 14.82
C ASN A 308 11.92 -6.22 14.20
N ASN A 309 11.72 -7.31 13.43
CA ASN A 309 10.45 -7.62 12.75
C ASN A 309 9.75 -8.85 13.33
N SER A 310 10.17 -9.33 14.51
CA SER A 310 9.58 -10.47 15.22
C SER A 310 9.44 -11.73 14.35
N MET A 311 10.40 -11.99 13.46
CA MET A 311 10.35 -13.16 12.58
C MET A 311 10.47 -14.44 13.39
N ASN A 312 9.52 -15.34 13.25
CA ASN A 312 9.34 -16.55 14.05
C ASN A 312 9.67 -17.86 13.27
N TYR A 313 10.46 -17.73 12.21
CA TYR A 313 10.85 -18.83 11.33
C TYR A 313 12.35 -18.78 10.99
N PRO A 314 12.98 -19.91 10.62
CA PRO A 314 14.40 -19.96 10.31
C PRO A 314 14.75 -19.19 9.05
N CYS A 315 15.91 -18.53 9.07
CA CYS A 315 16.49 -17.88 7.90
C CYS A 315 17.95 -18.30 7.72
N ALA A 316 18.35 -18.57 6.48
CA ALA A 316 19.75 -18.80 6.11
C ALA A 316 20.17 -17.83 4.99
N LEU A 317 21.48 -17.61 4.88
CA LEU A 317 22.02 -16.98 3.67
C LEU A 317 21.96 -17.99 2.53
N ILE A 318 21.40 -17.57 1.38
CA ILE A 318 21.30 -18.44 0.19
C ILE A 318 22.66 -18.50 -0.49
N THR A 319 23.01 -19.68 -0.99
CA THR A 319 24.22 -19.89 -1.82
C THR A 319 23.86 -19.80 -3.31
N GLU A 320 24.84 -19.53 -4.15
CA GLU A 320 24.68 -19.54 -5.61
C GLU A 320 24.16 -20.88 -6.13
N ASP A 321 24.62 -21.99 -5.53
CA ASP A 321 24.19 -23.34 -5.89
C ASP A 321 22.69 -23.56 -5.64
N VAL A 322 22.17 -23.03 -4.53
CA VAL A 322 20.73 -23.11 -4.20
C VAL A 322 19.94 -22.14 -5.08
N LEU A 323 20.45 -20.91 -5.27
CA LEU A 323 19.80 -19.89 -6.08
C LEU A 323 19.65 -20.33 -7.55
N SER A 324 20.68 -20.98 -8.10
CA SER A 324 20.71 -21.44 -9.50
C SER A 324 19.68 -22.54 -9.81
N GLN A 325 19.14 -23.20 -8.81
CA GLN A 325 18.09 -24.22 -8.98
C GLN A 325 16.71 -23.58 -9.29
N VAL A 326 16.54 -22.27 -9.05
CA VAL A 326 15.27 -21.59 -9.31
C VAL A 326 15.22 -21.13 -10.76
N PRO A 327 14.38 -21.75 -11.61
CA PRO A 327 14.34 -21.42 -13.02
C PRO A 327 13.80 -20.01 -13.23
N ASN A 328 14.43 -19.26 -14.16
CA ASN A 328 13.99 -17.91 -14.54
C ASN A 328 13.77 -16.99 -13.33
N LEU A 329 14.74 -16.91 -12.43
CA LEU A 329 14.69 -15.98 -11.30
C LEU A 329 14.76 -14.54 -11.82
N GLN A 330 13.68 -13.79 -11.68
CA GLN A 330 13.54 -12.42 -12.21
C GLN A 330 13.84 -11.34 -11.17
N GLY A 331 13.77 -11.67 -9.88
CA GLY A 331 13.97 -10.70 -8.80
C GLY A 331 13.43 -11.17 -7.45
N PHE A 332 13.34 -10.25 -6.51
CA PHE A 332 12.86 -10.49 -5.14
C PHE A 332 11.60 -9.67 -4.84
N PRO A 333 10.69 -10.20 -4.02
CA PRO A 333 10.68 -11.56 -3.47
C PRO A 333 10.40 -12.62 -4.53
N THR A 334 10.90 -13.84 -4.32
CA THR A 334 10.48 -15.03 -5.06
C THR A 334 10.12 -16.11 -4.05
N THR A 335 8.85 -16.49 -4.05
CA THR A 335 8.25 -17.41 -3.07
C THR A 335 7.98 -18.77 -3.71
N LEU A 336 8.52 -19.83 -3.12
CA LEU A 336 8.29 -21.23 -3.51
C LEU A 336 7.32 -21.87 -2.54
N PHE A 337 6.24 -22.43 -3.05
CA PHE A 337 5.30 -23.24 -2.28
C PHE A 337 5.60 -24.72 -2.51
N ILE A 338 5.89 -25.44 -1.44
CA ILE A 338 6.37 -26.82 -1.45
C ILE A 338 5.36 -27.69 -0.72
N ASP A 339 4.95 -28.79 -1.35
CA ASP A 339 4.02 -29.75 -0.75
C ASP A 339 4.71 -30.65 0.30
N HIS A 340 3.93 -31.45 0.99
CA HIS A 340 4.41 -32.37 2.03
C HIS A 340 5.29 -33.52 1.50
N HIS A 341 5.34 -33.72 0.17
CA HIS A 341 6.29 -34.64 -0.48
C HIS A 341 7.64 -33.96 -0.77
N GLY A 342 7.72 -32.66 -0.61
CA GLY A 342 8.91 -31.87 -0.90
C GLY A 342 9.00 -31.38 -2.36
N ASN A 343 7.90 -31.43 -3.13
CA ASN A 343 7.87 -30.92 -4.49
C ASN A 343 7.48 -29.45 -4.49
N VAL A 344 8.18 -28.63 -5.28
CA VAL A 344 7.70 -27.27 -5.60
C VAL A 344 6.42 -27.42 -6.39
N ARG A 345 5.35 -26.77 -5.92
CA ARG A 345 4.03 -26.79 -6.55
C ARG A 345 3.70 -25.44 -7.22
N LEU A 346 4.31 -24.38 -6.72
CA LEU A 346 4.14 -23.04 -7.28
C LEU A 346 5.37 -22.19 -6.96
N LYS A 347 5.82 -21.42 -7.96
CA LYS A 347 6.76 -20.32 -7.82
C LYS A 347 6.02 -19.01 -8.11
N SER A 348 6.01 -18.10 -7.16
CA SER A 348 5.46 -16.75 -7.31
C SER A 348 6.58 -15.72 -7.25
N VAL A 349 6.52 -14.69 -8.10
CA VAL A 349 7.50 -13.61 -8.16
C VAL A 349 6.81 -12.28 -7.84
N GLY A 350 7.44 -11.46 -7.01
CA GLY A 350 6.88 -10.19 -6.56
C GLY A 350 6.02 -10.34 -5.31
N PHE A 351 5.53 -9.20 -4.82
CA PHE A 351 4.73 -9.11 -3.61
C PHE A 351 3.39 -9.84 -3.73
N HIS A 352 3.05 -10.64 -2.71
CA HIS A 352 1.75 -11.27 -2.53
C HIS A 352 1.21 -10.99 -1.13
N ASP A 353 -0.09 -10.75 -1.03
CA ASP A 353 -0.72 -10.49 0.26
C ASP A 353 -0.93 -11.78 1.08
N TYR A 354 -1.34 -11.59 2.34
CA TYR A 354 -1.62 -12.69 3.25
C TYR A 354 -2.71 -13.64 2.69
N THR A 355 -3.76 -13.11 2.05
CA THR A 355 -4.88 -13.90 1.55
C THR A 355 -4.45 -14.87 0.45
N TYR A 356 -3.65 -14.36 -0.50
CA TYR A 356 -3.07 -15.20 -1.55
C TYR A 356 -2.23 -16.34 -0.97
N MET A 357 -1.24 -15.99 -0.13
CA MET A 357 -0.32 -16.97 0.46
C MET A 357 -1.05 -17.99 1.35
N ALA A 358 -1.97 -17.52 2.19
CA ALA A 358 -2.76 -18.38 3.06
C ALA A 358 -3.62 -19.36 2.26
N THR A 359 -4.20 -18.92 1.14
CA THR A 359 -5.00 -19.79 0.27
C THR A 359 -4.19 -20.91 -0.32
N VAL A 360 -2.99 -20.64 -0.85
CA VAL A 360 -2.10 -21.69 -1.37
C VAL A 360 -1.71 -22.69 -0.27
N VAL A 361 -1.33 -22.20 0.91
CA VAL A 361 -0.98 -23.05 2.06
C VAL A 361 -2.17 -23.91 2.48
N GLU A 362 -3.38 -23.35 2.57
CA GLU A 362 -4.59 -24.07 2.95
C GLU A 362 -4.95 -25.17 1.94
N GLU A 363 -4.82 -24.94 0.63
CA GLU A 363 -5.06 -25.95 -0.38
C GLU A 363 -4.04 -27.10 -0.27
N LEU A 364 -2.75 -26.81 -0.12
CA LEU A 364 -1.72 -27.83 0.07
C LEU A 364 -1.90 -28.64 1.38
N LEU A 365 -2.32 -27.99 2.47
CA LEU A 365 -2.64 -28.67 3.74
C LEU A 365 -3.90 -29.54 3.62
N LYS A 366 -4.89 -29.17 2.83
CA LYS A 366 -6.07 -30.01 2.52
C LYS A 366 -5.67 -31.25 1.73
N GLU A 367 -4.81 -31.11 0.72
CA GLU A 367 -4.26 -32.27 -0.03
C GLU A 367 -3.54 -33.24 0.92
N GLN A 368 -2.66 -32.73 1.78
CA GLN A 368 -1.95 -33.49 2.79
C GLN A 368 -2.92 -34.26 3.72
N ALA A 369 -3.95 -33.58 4.22
CA ALA A 369 -4.93 -34.18 5.13
C ALA A 369 -5.76 -35.30 4.44
N ALA A 370 -6.14 -35.09 3.18
CA ALA A 370 -6.87 -36.09 2.39
C ALA A 370 -6.05 -37.34 2.16
N GLU A 371 -4.76 -37.24 1.82
CA GLU A 371 -3.86 -38.38 1.64
C GLU A 371 -3.63 -39.15 2.95
N ARG A 372 -3.44 -38.47 4.07
CA ARG A 372 -3.33 -39.11 5.39
C ARG A 372 -4.58 -39.90 5.75
N SER A 373 -5.75 -39.37 5.45
CA SER A 373 -7.03 -40.04 5.71
C SER A 373 -7.21 -41.27 4.82
N ALA A 374 -6.78 -41.21 3.56
CA ALA A 374 -6.83 -42.32 2.62
C ALA A 374 -5.86 -43.47 2.99
N ALA A 375 -4.71 -43.12 3.57
CA ALA A 375 -3.70 -44.10 4.00
C ALA A 375 -4.07 -44.85 5.31
N THR A 376 -5.06 -44.33 6.06
CA THR A 376 -5.52 -44.92 7.35
C THR A 376 -6.79 -45.76 7.20
N ASN A 377 -7.45 -45.73 6.05
CA ASN A 377 -8.58 -46.56 5.67
C ASN A 377 -8.16 -47.76 4.80
#